data_e42d23619b2eb06825b102529c8936e1
#
_entry.id   e42d23619b2eb06825b102529c8936e1
#
_cell.length_a   1.000
_cell.length_b   1.000
_cell.length_c   1.000
_cell.angle_alpha   90.00
_cell.angle_beta   90.00
_cell.angle_gamma   90.00
#
_symmetry.space_group_name_H-M   'P 1'
#
loop_
_entity.id
_entity.type
_entity.pdbx_description
1 polymer ?
#
loop_
_entity_poly.entity_id
_entity_poly.type
_entity_poly.pdbx_seq_one_letter_code
_entity_poly.pdbx_strand_id
1 'polypeptide(L)'
;MTEQLILVNQHNRAVGCGEKYAVHAAGLLHRAFSIFLVDADGRILLQQRSKEKYHSGGLWANSCCGHPRPGETTLRAAERRLGEELGATTKLRFGFRAHYRAAFANGLAENEIVYVFFGVVPEKLRPHPAEVAAVAFCDFAALKRDATRNPEHYVFWLHHYLTRHDREIRAGLRGVL
;
A
#
# COMPACT_ATOMS: atom_id res chain seq x y z
N MET A 1 22.44 -4.46 2.30
CA MET A 1 22.28 -2.98 2.27
C MET A 1 20.90 -2.65 2.84
N THR A 2 20.82 -1.71 3.77
CA THR A 2 19.56 -1.24 4.35
C THR A 2 18.73 -0.50 3.29
N GLU A 3 17.42 -0.69 3.31
CA GLU A 3 16.50 -0.05 2.36
C GLU A 3 16.49 1.48 2.58
N GLN A 4 16.71 2.24 1.51
CA GLN A 4 16.72 3.71 1.51
C GLN A 4 15.41 4.25 0.95
N LEU A 5 14.81 5.23 1.64
CA LEU A 5 13.58 5.90 1.24
C LEU A 5 13.87 7.30 0.68
N ILE A 6 13.04 7.75 -0.24
CA ILE A 6 13.13 9.09 -0.82
C ILE A 6 12.40 10.07 0.09
N LEU A 7 13.13 10.95 0.76
CA LEU A 7 12.56 12.06 1.53
C LEU A 7 12.04 13.14 0.59
N VAL A 8 10.89 13.68 0.91
CA VAL A 8 10.24 14.71 0.08
C VAL A 8 9.75 15.89 0.92
N ASN A 9 9.59 17.05 0.28
CA ASN A 9 8.88 18.18 0.88
C ASN A 9 7.36 18.07 0.62
N GLN A 10 6.57 19.03 1.13
CA GLN A 10 5.11 19.07 0.98
C GLN A 10 4.65 19.15 -0.49
N HIS A 11 5.51 19.59 -1.42
CA HIS A 11 5.27 19.61 -2.86
C HIS A 11 5.71 18.31 -3.56
N ASN A 12 6.08 17.27 -2.79
CA ASN A 12 6.59 15.99 -3.29
C ASN A 12 7.89 16.10 -4.12
N ARG A 13 8.69 17.13 -3.90
CA ARG A 13 10.04 17.24 -4.46
C ARG A 13 11.02 16.50 -3.56
N ALA A 14 11.87 15.67 -4.14
CA ALA A 14 12.90 14.96 -3.38
C ALA A 14 13.87 15.97 -2.73
N VAL A 15 14.13 15.79 -1.44
CA VAL A 15 15.00 16.62 -0.62
C VAL A 15 16.16 15.83 0.00
N GLY A 16 16.20 14.52 -0.19
CA GLY A 16 17.22 13.63 0.31
C GLY A 16 16.76 12.18 0.32
N CYS A 17 17.55 11.34 0.99
CA CYS A 17 17.23 9.94 1.26
C CYS A 17 17.54 9.63 2.72
N GLY A 18 16.90 8.61 3.27
CA GLY A 18 17.15 8.14 4.62
C GLY A 18 16.91 6.63 4.75
N GLU A 19 17.60 6.02 5.70
CA GLU A 19 17.40 4.61 6.03
C GLU A 19 15.98 4.41 6.55
N LYS A 20 15.33 3.36 6.09
CA LYS A 20 13.90 3.10 6.30
C LYS A 20 13.47 3.19 7.76
N TYR A 21 14.15 2.46 8.65
CA TYR A 21 13.79 2.46 10.07
C TYR A 21 13.96 3.84 10.70
N ALA A 22 15.07 4.52 10.41
CA ALA A 22 15.34 5.87 10.93
C ALA A 22 14.30 6.90 10.43
N VAL A 23 13.88 6.80 9.16
CA VAL A 23 12.84 7.66 8.57
C VAL A 23 11.51 7.48 9.29
N HIS A 24 11.09 6.22 9.57
CA HIS A 24 9.85 5.94 10.29
C HIS A 24 9.96 6.31 11.78
N ALA A 25 11.10 6.09 12.42
CA ALA A 25 11.31 6.49 13.82
C ALA A 25 11.26 8.02 14.00
N ALA A 26 11.79 8.76 13.04
CA ALA A 26 11.74 10.23 13.05
C ALA A 26 10.45 10.82 12.46
N GLY A 27 9.57 10.00 11.87
CA GLY A 27 8.32 10.43 11.22
C GLY A 27 8.55 11.39 10.05
N LEU A 28 9.65 11.23 9.31
CA LEU A 28 10.02 12.09 8.18
C LEU A 28 9.09 11.86 6.99
N LEU A 29 8.74 12.95 6.30
CA LEU A 29 7.90 12.86 5.11
C LEU A 29 8.66 12.21 3.96
N HIS A 30 8.11 11.11 3.45
CA HIS A 30 8.74 10.31 2.41
C HIS A 30 7.74 9.84 1.36
N ARG A 31 8.25 9.34 0.24
CA ARG A 31 7.46 8.91 -0.90
C ARG A 31 7.12 7.43 -0.79
N ALA A 32 5.85 7.09 -1.06
CA ALA A 32 5.34 5.74 -1.04
C ALA A 32 4.42 5.44 -2.22
N PHE A 33 4.01 4.19 -2.35
CA PHE A 33 2.95 3.76 -3.26
C PHE A 33 2.03 2.74 -2.58
N SER A 34 0.81 2.66 -3.09
CA SER A 34 -0.19 1.65 -2.76
C SER A 34 -0.82 1.11 -4.03
N ILE A 35 -1.17 -0.18 -4.03
CA ILE A 35 -1.81 -0.85 -5.17
C ILE A 35 -3.14 -1.44 -4.71
N PHE A 36 -4.19 -1.22 -5.50
CA PHE A 36 -5.45 -1.93 -5.44
C PHE A 36 -5.60 -2.79 -6.69
N LEU A 37 -5.59 -4.11 -6.53
CA LEU A 37 -5.92 -5.05 -7.59
C LEU A 37 -7.37 -5.48 -7.46
N VAL A 38 -8.03 -5.65 -8.60
CA VAL A 38 -9.43 -6.10 -8.69
C VAL A 38 -9.51 -7.31 -9.62
N ASP A 39 -10.32 -8.29 -9.25
CA ASP A 39 -10.61 -9.44 -10.12
C ASP A 39 -11.70 -9.11 -11.15
N ALA A 40 -12.01 -10.08 -12.02
CA ALA A 40 -13.03 -9.91 -13.07
C ALA A 40 -14.45 -9.69 -12.51
N ASP A 41 -14.72 -10.09 -11.26
CA ASP A 41 -16.00 -9.89 -10.57
C ASP A 41 -16.06 -8.53 -9.85
N GLY A 42 -15.01 -7.71 -9.91
CA GLY A 42 -14.91 -6.41 -9.26
C GLY A 42 -14.54 -6.48 -7.77
N ARG A 43 -14.07 -7.66 -7.28
CA ARG A 43 -13.64 -7.83 -5.89
C ARG A 43 -12.18 -7.40 -5.72
N ILE A 44 -11.90 -6.67 -4.64
CA ILE A 44 -10.55 -6.21 -4.32
C ILE A 44 -9.74 -7.36 -3.71
N LEU A 45 -8.51 -7.52 -4.18
CA LEU A 45 -7.52 -8.38 -3.56
C LEU A 45 -6.93 -7.67 -2.33
N LEU A 46 -7.17 -8.26 -1.16
CA LEU A 46 -6.52 -7.88 0.10
C LEU A 46 -5.37 -8.81 0.40
N GLN A 47 -4.35 -8.31 1.10
CA GLN A 47 -3.31 -9.14 1.69
C GLN A 47 -3.32 -9.03 3.21
N GLN A 48 -3.13 -10.14 3.91
CA GLN A 48 -2.77 -10.14 5.32
C GLN A 48 -1.25 -10.06 5.43
N ARG A 49 -0.76 -9.04 6.10
CA ARG A 49 0.69 -8.83 6.29
C ARG A 49 1.29 -9.95 7.13
N SER A 50 2.50 -10.40 6.79
CA SER A 50 3.24 -11.32 7.66
C SER A 50 3.32 -10.75 9.09
N LYS A 51 3.21 -11.62 10.10
CA LYS A 51 3.34 -11.24 11.51
C LYS A 51 4.73 -10.69 11.86
N GLU A 52 5.74 -11.02 11.05
CA GLU A 52 7.14 -10.60 11.23
C GLU A 52 7.42 -9.17 10.73
N LYS A 53 6.42 -8.48 10.17
CA LYS A 53 6.57 -7.09 9.74
C LYS A 53 6.84 -6.18 10.94
N TYR A 54 7.75 -5.24 10.79
CA TYR A 54 8.21 -4.31 11.84
C TYR A 54 7.10 -3.40 12.41
N HIS A 55 5.99 -3.20 11.69
CA HIS A 55 4.73 -2.64 12.19
C HIS A 55 3.54 -3.26 11.46
N SER A 56 2.36 -3.18 12.08
CA SER A 56 1.08 -3.64 11.51
C SER A 56 1.12 -5.10 11.00
N GLY A 57 1.96 -5.94 11.61
CA GLY A 57 2.03 -7.37 11.30
C GLY A 57 0.71 -8.07 11.63
N GLY A 58 0.28 -8.99 10.76
CA GLY A 58 -0.98 -9.74 10.91
C GLY A 58 -2.24 -9.00 10.49
N LEU A 59 -2.16 -7.68 10.18
CA LEU A 59 -3.31 -6.88 9.75
C LEU A 59 -3.57 -7.02 8.25
N TRP A 60 -4.83 -6.82 7.86
CA TRP A 60 -5.25 -6.76 6.47
C TRP A 60 -4.96 -5.40 5.85
N ALA A 61 -4.41 -5.42 4.64
CA ALA A 61 -4.07 -4.26 3.82
C ALA A 61 -4.64 -4.40 2.41
N ASN A 62 -4.59 -3.33 1.62
CA ASN A 62 -4.80 -3.40 0.18
C ASN A 62 -3.72 -4.26 -0.48
N SER A 63 -3.80 -4.50 -1.78
CA SER A 63 -3.08 -5.57 -2.47
C SER A 63 -1.56 -5.55 -2.32
N CYS A 64 -0.93 -4.38 -2.36
CA CYS A 64 0.50 -4.21 -2.10
C CYS A 64 0.82 -2.76 -1.76
N CYS A 65 1.82 -2.53 -0.90
CA CYS A 65 2.29 -1.20 -0.51
C CYS A 65 3.82 -1.21 -0.38
N GLY A 66 4.45 -0.05 -0.55
CA GLY A 66 5.88 0.07 -0.33
C GLY A 66 6.45 1.39 -0.79
N HIS A 67 7.76 1.43 -0.92
CA HIS A 67 8.51 2.65 -1.17
C HIS A 67 9.37 2.52 -2.43
N PRO A 68 9.47 3.58 -3.24
CA PRO A 68 10.45 3.64 -4.31
C PRO A 68 11.86 3.81 -3.71
N ARG A 69 12.84 3.14 -4.29
CA ARG A 69 14.26 3.32 -4.00
C ARG A 69 14.78 4.61 -4.64
N PRO A 70 15.88 5.20 -4.15
CA PRO A 70 16.52 6.32 -4.84
C PRO A 70 16.79 6.01 -6.32
N GLY A 71 16.37 6.92 -7.20
CA GLY A 71 16.44 6.73 -8.65
C GLY A 71 15.32 5.90 -9.29
N GLU A 72 14.44 5.30 -8.49
CA GLU A 72 13.31 4.51 -8.96
C GLU A 72 12.04 5.38 -9.10
N THR A 73 11.28 5.19 -10.17
CA THR A 73 9.94 5.79 -10.27
C THR A 73 8.96 5.04 -9.38
N THR A 74 7.90 5.72 -8.90
CA THR A 74 6.86 5.05 -8.08
C THR A 74 6.16 3.91 -8.79
N LEU A 75 5.99 4.00 -10.13
CA LEU A 75 5.39 2.91 -10.91
C LEU A 75 6.32 1.69 -10.96
N ARG A 76 7.61 1.86 -11.25
CA ARG A 76 8.57 0.74 -11.26
C ARG A 76 8.70 0.09 -9.89
N ALA A 77 8.70 0.89 -8.82
CA ALA A 77 8.70 0.39 -7.45
C ALA A 77 7.45 -0.45 -7.15
N ALA A 78 6.29 0.02 -7.59
CA ALA A 78 5.02 -0.68 -7.44
C ALA A 78 5.03 -2.04 -8.18
N GLU A 79 5.48 -2.06 -9.44
CA GLU A 79 5.62 -3.28 -10.24
C GLU A 79 6.61 -4.26 -9.62
N ARG A 80 7.77 -3.78 -9.17
CA ARG A 80 8.80 -4.60 -8.51
C ARG A 80 8.25 -5.25 -7.23
N ARG A 81 7.65 -4.46 -6.33
CA ARG A 81 7.13 -4.97 -5.06
C ARG A 81 5.95 -5.90 -5.25
N LEU A 82 5.11 -5.66 -6.24
CA LEU A 82 4.03 -6.56 -6.61
C LEU A 82 4.57 -7.94 -7.02
N GLY A 83 5.65 -7.96 -7.78
CA GLY A 83 6.37 -9.20 -8.10
C GLY A 83 7.01 -9.86 -6.88
N GLU A 84 7.65 -9.08 -6.01
CA GLU A 84 8.33 -9.59 -4.80
C GLU A 84 7.34 -10.14 -3.76
N GLU A 85 6.21 -9.44 -3.50
CA GLU A 85 5.25 -9.81 -2.46
C GLU A 85 4.21 -10.85 -2.91
N LEU A 86 3.69 -10.70 -4.14
CA LEU A 86 2.58 -11.53 -4.64
C LEU A 86 2.95 -12.42 -5.82
N GLY A 87 4.20 -12.34 -6.32
CA GLY A 87 4.61 -13.05 -7.54
C GLY A 87 3.76 -12.64 -8.75
N ALA A 88 3.21 -11.44 -8.74
CA ALA A 88 2.23 -10.95 -9.69
C ALA A 88 2.84 -9.92 -10.64
N THR A 89 2.44 -9.98 -11.91
CA THR A 89 2.75 -8.98 -12.93
C THR A 89 1.47 -8.58 -13.62
N THR A 90 1.15 -7.30 -13.59
CA THR A 90 -0.03 -6.72 -14.25
C THR A 90 0.22 -5.26 -14.61
N LYS A 91 -0.52 -4.74 -15.58
CA LYS A 91 -0.46 -3.33 -15.95
C LYS A 91 -1.09 -2.49 -14.82
N LEU A 92 -0.33 -1.55 -14.30
CA LEU A 92 -0.78 -0.63 -13.27
C LEU A 92 -1.14 0.73 -13.89
N ARG A 93 -2.28 1.28 -13.48
CA ARG A 93 -2.73 2.65 -13.81
C ARG A 93 -2.65 3.52 -12.58
N PHE A 94 -2.07 4.70 -12.71
CA PHE A 94 -2.12 5.73 -11.67
C PHE A 94 -3.57 6.20 -11.49
N GLY A 95 -4.02 6.26 -10.23
CA GLY A 95 -5.32 6.77 -9.85
C GLY A 95 -5.24 8.15 -9.21
N PHE A 96 -4.68 8.23 -8.02
CA PHE A 96 -4.59 9.48 -7.25
C PHE A 96 -3.38 9.50 -6.32
N ARG A 97 -3.13 10.66 -5.71
CA ARG A 97 -2.18 10.80 -4.60
C ARG A 97 -2.90 11.03 -3.30
N ALA A 98 -2.42 10.40 -2.24
CA ALA A 98 -2.85 10.64 -0.88
C ALA A 98 -1.68 11.15 -0.03
N HIS A 99 -1.98 11.84 1.05
CA HIS A 99 -1.03 12.16 2.10
C HIS A 99 -1.66 11.78 3.44
N TYR A 100 -0.93 11.05 4.25
CA TYR A 100 -1.36 10.73 5.61
C TYR A 100 -0.18 10.68 6.56
N ARG A 101 -0.51 10.80 7.85
CA ARG A 101 0.42 10.61 8.96
C ARG A 101 -0.23 9.68 9.98
N ALA A 102 0.49 8.68 10.45
CA ALA A 102 0.06 7.76 11.51
C ALA A 102 1.22 7.49 12.45
N ALA A 103 0.94 7.45 13.75
CA ALA A 103 1.88 7.01 14.76
C ALA A 103 1.47 5.63 15.27
N PHE A 104 2.44 4.77 15.55
CA PHE A 104 2.23 3.42 16.06
C PHE A 104 2.74 3.29 17.50
N ALA A 105 2.19 2.32 18.24
CA ALA A 105 2.53 2.08 19.63
C ALA A 105 4.02 1.73 19.86
N ASN A 106 4.72 1.23 18.84
CA ASN A 106 6.14 0.89 18.89
C ASN A 106 7.08 2.09 18.63
N GLY A 107 6.55 3.32 18.61
CA GLY A 107 7.33 4.56 18.41
C GLY A 107 7.65 4.89 16.96
N LEU A 108 7.20 4.06 15.99
CA LEU A 108 7.33 4.36 14.58
C LEU A 108 6.17 5.23 14.07
N ALA A 109 6.40 5.94 12.97
CA ALA A 109 5.36 6.74 12.33
C ALA A 109 5.46 6.65 10.82
N GLU A 110 4.31 6.56 10.17
CA GLU A 110 4.16 6.82 8.75
C GLU A 110 3.89 8.30 8.52
N ASN A 111 4.56 8.88 7.55
CA ASN A 111 4.30 10.24 7.06
C ASN A 111 4.61 10.22 5.56
N GLU A 112 3.58 9.96 4.76
CA GLU A 112 3.76 9.54 3.38
C GLU A 112 2.99 10.38 2.38
N ILE A 113 3.66 10.73 1.27
CA ILE A 113 2.97 11.08 0.03
C ILE A 113 2.92 9.83 -0.85
N VAL A 114 1.72 9.28 -0.98
CA VAL A 114 1.46 7.97 -1.60
C VAL A 114 0.89 8.13 -2.99
N TYR A 115 1.46 7.40 -3.95
CA TYR A 115 0.88 7.20 -5.28
C TYR A 115 0.04 5.94 -5.28
N VAL A 116 -1.26 6.09 -5.51
CA VAL A 116 -2.19 4.96 -5.53
C VAL A 116 -2.39 4.49 -6.96
N PHE A 117 -2.11 3.21 -7.19
CA PHE A 117 -2.26 2.54 -8.47
C PHE A 117 -3.37 1.51 -8.44
N PHE A 118 -3.94 1.23 -9.61
CA PHE A 118 -4.97 0.23 -9.82
C PHE A 118 -4.54 -0.73 -10.92
N GLY A 119 -4.93 -2.01 -10.80
CA GLY A 119 -4.68 -3.03 -11.80
C GLY A 119 -5.64 -4.21 -11.67
N VAL A 120 -5.58 -5.11 -12.63
CA VAL A 120 -6.36 -6.36 -12.61
C VAL A 120 -5.52 -7.45 -11.97
N VAL A 121 -6.14 -8.29 -11.15
CA VAL A 121 -5.49 -9.48 -10.57
C VAL A 121 -5.07 -10.40 -11.71
N PRO A 122 -3.79 -10.80 -11.80
CA PRO A 122 -3.36 -11.76 -12.81
C PRO A 122 -3.86 -13.17 -12.49
N GLU A 123 -3.89 -14.02 -13.48
CA GLU A 123 -4.35 -15.43 -13.37
C GLU A 123 -3.64 -16.21 -12.25
N LYS A 124 -2.37 -15.91 -12.03
CA LYS A 124 -1.55 -16.61 -11.02
C LYS A 124 -0.98 -15.63 -10.00
N LEU A 125 -1.18 -15.96 -8.73
CA LEU A 125 -0.55 -15.30 -7.59
C LEU A 125 0.38 -16.29 -6.89
N ARG A 126 1.53 -15.80 -6.44
CA ARG A 126 2.50 -16.56 -5.63
C ARG A 126 2.95 -15.71 -4.46
N PRO A 127 2.10 -15.55 -3.42
CA PRO A 127 2.44 -14.75 -2.24
C PRO A 127 3.72 -15.24 -1.58
N HIS A 128 4.64 -14.33 -1.30
CA HIS A 128 5.87 -14.64 -0.58
C HIS A 128 5.58 -14.70 0.92
N PRO A 129 5.78 -15.85 1.61
CA PRO A 129 5.29 -16.05 2.98
C PRO A 129 5.94 -15.11 4.02
N ALA A 130 7.18 -14.65 3.80
CA ALA A 130 7.81 -13.66 4.67
C ALA A 130 7.17 -12.25 4.57
N GLU A 131 6.42 -11.99 3.49
CA GLU A 131 5.77 -10.71 3.24
C GLU A 131 4.25 -10.77 3.50
N VAL A 132 3.62 -11.86 3.03
CA VAL A 132 2.16 -12.03 2.96
C VAL A 132 1.77 -13.36 3.61
N ALA A 133 1.00 -13.28 4.70
CA ALA A 133 0.50 -14.46 5.42
C ALA A 133 -0.71 -15.09 4.71
N ALA A 134 -1.57 -14.28 4.11
CA ALA A 134 -2.77 -14.72 3.39
C ALA A 134 -3.22 -13.66 2.38
N VAL A 135 -4.06 -14.07 1.43
CA VAL A 135 -4.79 -13.19 0.53
C VAL A 135 -6.28 -13.49 0.57
N ALA A 136 -7.11 -12.50 0.34
CA ALA A 136 -8.56 -12.65 0.28
C ALA A 136 -9.16 -11.70 -0.76
N PHE A 137 -10.30 -12.08 -1.34
CA PHE A 137 -11.08 -11.22 -2.22
C PHE A 137 -12.28 -10.67 -1.47
N CYS A 138 -12.54 -9.38 -1.61
CA CYS A 138 -13.61 -8.71 -0.91
C CYS A 138 -14.30 -7.67 -1.80
N ASP A 139 -15.64 -7.66 -1.76
CA ASP A 139 -16.42 -6.57 -2.33
C ASP A 139 -16.10 -5.24 -1.62
N PHE A 140 -15.98 -4.14 -2.39
CA PHE A 140 -15.59 -2.84 -1.84
C PHE A 140 -16.54 -2.34 -0.74
N ALA A 141 -17.85 -2.53 -0.93
CA ALA A 141 -18.82 -2.09 0.08
C ALA A 141 -18.78 -2.98 1.33
N ALA A 142 -18.56 -4.29 1.16
CA ALA A 142 -18.34 -5.21 2.27
C ALA A 142 -17.08 -4.87 3.05
N LEU A 143 -15.95 -4.64 2.36
CA LEU A 143 -14.69 -4.19 2.97
C LEU A 143 -14.89 -2.94 3.82
N LYS A 144 -15.57 -1.93 3.27
CA LYS A 144 -15.81 -0.67 3.97
C LYS A 144 -16.65 -0.85 5.25
N ARG A 145 -17.68 -1.69 5.19
CA ARG A 145 -18.50 -2.02 6.37
C ARG A 145 -17.69 -2.76 7.43
N ASP A 146 -16.92 -3.76 7.01
CA ASP A 146 -16.14 -4.57 7.94
C ASP A 146 -15.02 -3.76 8.59
N ALA A 147 -14.27 -2.98 7.81
CA ALA A 147 -13.24 -2.09 8.33
C ALA A 147 -13.78 -1.03 9.32
N THR A 148 -15.05 -0.62 9.17
CA THR A 148 -15.70 0.28 10.14
C THR A 148 -16.07 -0.45 11.43
N ARG A 149 -16.49 -1.73 11.36
CA ARG A 149 -16.91 -2.52 12.51
C ARG A 149 -15.74 -3.11 13.30
N ASN A 150 -14.68 -3.49 12.59
CA ASN A 150 -13.52 -4.21 13.12
C ASN A 150 -12.22 -3.47 12.71
N PRO A 151 -12.04 -2.19 13.12
CA PRO A 151 -10.91 -1.38 12.67
C PRO A 151 -9.54 -1.98 13.03
N GLU A 152 -9.46 -2.73 14.12
CA GLU A 152 -8.24 -3.38 14.60
C GLU A 152 -7.73 -4.49 13.68
N HIS A 153 -8.56 -5.01 12.75
CA HIS A 153 -8.16 -6.01 11.77
C HIS A 153 -7.43 -5.43 10.55
N TYR A 154 -7.46 -4.11 10.39
CA TYR A 154 -6.98 -3.44 9.18
C TYR A 154 -5.90 -2.41 9.46
N VAL A 155 -5.01 -2.22 8.50
CA VAL A 155 -3.95 -1.21 8.59
C VAL A 155 -4.52 0.21 8.50
N PHE A 156 -3.84 1.15 9.16
CA PHE A 156 -4.25 2.56 9.22
C PHE A 156 -4.50 3.17 7.82
N TRP A 157 -3.59 2.96 6.87
CA TRP A 157 -3.70 3.59 5.55
C TRP A 157 -4.88 3.07 4.74
N LEU A 158 -5.28 1.79 4.91
CA LEU A 158 -6.50 1.28 4.28
C LEU A 158 -7.73 2.00 4.81
N HIS A 159 -7.85 2.21 6.14
CA HIS A 159 -8.91 3.03 6.71
C HIS A 159 -8.91 4.46 6.15
N HIS A 160 -7.73 5.08 6.06
CA HIS A 160 -7.59 6.41 5.48
C HIS A 160 -8.14 6.46 4.05
N TYR A 161 -7.79 5.49 3.22
CA TYR A 161 -8.30 5.41 1.84
C TYR A 161 -9.81 5.19 1.79
N LEU A 162 -10.36 4.25 2.56
CA LEU A 162 -11.78 3.93 2.59
C LEU A 162 -12.65 5.10 3.08
N THR A 163 -12.11 5.97 3.92
CA THR A 163 -12.82 7.12 4.50
C THR A 163 -12.63 8.41 3.73
N ARG A 164 -11.43 8.68 3.21
CA ARG A 164 -11.08 9.96 2.59
C ARG A 164 -11.07 9.94 1.07
N HIS A 165 -10.95 8.74 0.45
CA HIS A 165 -10.75 8.56 -0.98
C HIS A 165 -11.72 7.54 -1.60
N ASP A 166 -12.91 7.35 -1.01
CA ASP A 166 -13.94 6.42 -1.49
C ASP A 166 -14.26 6.62 -2.98
N ARG A 167 -14.43 7.87 -3.39
CA ARG A 167 -14.78 8.22 -4.76
C ARG A 167 -13.67 7.88 -5.76
N GLU A 168 -12.44 8.23 -5.41
CA GLU A 168 -11.25 7.96 -6.23
C GLU A 168 -10.97 6.46 -6.35
N ILE A 169 -11.15 5.71 -5.25
CA ILE A 169 -11.01 4.24 -5.29
C ILE A 169 -12.04 3.64 -6.23
N ARG A 170 -13.33 3.96 -6.07
CA ARG A 170 -14.39 3.45 -6.95
C ARG A 170 -14.14 3.80 -8.43
N ALA A 171 -13.64 4.99 -8.70
CA ALA A 171 -13.28 5.40 -10.06
C ALA A 171 -12.09 4.59 -10.59
N GLY A 172 -11.06 4.39 -9.77
CA GLY A 172 -9.89 3.60 -10.12
C GLY A 172 -10.22 2.12 -10.41
N LEU A 173 -11.03 1.49 -9.56
CA LEU A 173 -11.46 0.10 -9.74
C LEU A 173 -12.25 -0.09 -11.04
N ARG A 174 -13.23 0.79 -11.32
CA ARG A 174 -13.98 0.75 -12.61
C ARG A 174 -13.12 1.05 -13.82
N GLY A 175 -12.06 1.84 -13.64
CA GLY A 175 -11.20 2.25 -14.75
C GLY A 175 -10.22 1.18 -15.23
N VAL A 176 -10.11 0.03 -14.56
CA VAL A 176 -9.22 -1.08 -14.93
C VAL A 176 -9.98 -2.34 -15.35
N LEU A 177 -11.28 -2.41 -15.08
CA LEU A 177 -12.22 -3.40 -15.62
C LEU A 177 -12.71 -2.95 -16.99
#